data_df67beea831bb919e7a4b89db926e410
#
_entry.id   df67beea831bb919e7a4b89db926e410
#
_cell.length_a   1.000
_cell.length_b   1.000
_cell.length_c   1.000
_cell.angle_alpha   90.00
_cell.angle_beta   90.00
_cell.angle_gamma   90.00
#
_symmetry.space_group_name_H-M   'P 1'
#
loop_
_entity.id
_entity.type
_entity.pdbx_description
1 polymer ?
#
loop_
_entity_poly.entity_id
_entity_poly.type
_entity_poly.pdbx_seq_one_letter_code
_entity_poly.pdbx_strand_id
1 'polypeptide(L)'
;CGEASIDILPVEHLNIGNTFSYVNSVQLHQPSESKYLPFTPAPRWVSDVRYEFVCDGKTFDHLFVKLQMDCNLRQNHYFAANDTETATPSYTLLNMYAGTDVKLHGKRLLSLYLSGENLTNRAYQNHLSRLKYLDVNQVTGRRGVYNMGRNFSIKIVVPIDLKLPF
;
A
#
# COMPACT_ATOMS: atom_id res chain seq x y z
N CYS A 1 15.94 -3.66 -12.36
CA CYS A 1 14.70 -3.83 -11.59
C CYS A 1 14.06 -5.17 -11.93
N GLY A 2 13.36 -5.75 -10.99
CA GLY A 2 12.58 -6.97 -11.18
C GLY A 2 11.33 -6.93 -10.32
N GLU A 3 10.25 -7.51 -10.84
CA GLU A 3 9.02 -7.75 -10.12
C GLU A 3 8.53 -9.16 -10.43
N ALA A 4 8.05 -9.84 -9.41
CA ALA A 4 7.44 -11.15 -9.52
C ALA A 4 6.13 -11.17 -8.74
N SER A 5 5.07 -11.68 -9.36
CA SER A 5 3.76 -11.86 -8.75
C SER A 5 3.30 -13.29 -8.88
N ILE A 6 2.66 -13.81 -7.86
CA ILE A 6 2.02 -15.12 -7.83
C ILE A 6 0.66 -14.98 -7.15
N ASP A 7 -0.40 -15.36 -7.86
CA ASP A 7 -1.76 -15.46 -7.34
C ASP A 7 -2.18 -16.93 -7.28
N ILE A 8 -2.67 -17.35 -6.13
CA ILE A 8 -3.09 -18.72 -5.85
C ILE A 8 -4.56 -18.71 -5.45
N LEU A 9 -5.36 -19.55 -6.11
CA LEU A 9 -6.77 -19.78 -5.77
C LEU A 9 -6.90 -21.22 -5.20
N PRO A 10 -6.63 -21.40 -3.91
CA PRO A 10 -6.62 -22.75 -3.31
C PRO A 10 -8.01 -23.38 -3.25
N VAL A 11 -9.04 -22.57 -3.12
CA VAL A 11 -10.46 -22.93 -3.16
C VAL A 11 -11.26 -21.82 -3.81
N GLU A 12 -12.50 -22.10 -4.19
CA GLU A 12 -13.42 -21.08 -4.70
C GLU A 12 -13.53 -19.92 -3.70
N HIS A 13 -13.58 -18.71 -4.21
CA HIS A 13 -13.74 -17.47 -3.44
C HIS A 13 -12.54 -17.04 -2.56
N LEU A 14 -11.46 -17.83 -2.49
CA LEU A 14 -10.26 -17.48 -1.75
C LEU A 14 -9.11 -17.21 -2.70
N ASN A 15 -8.56 -16.00 -2.67
CA ASN A 15 -7.37 -15.61 -3.43
C ASN A 15 -6.25 -15.25 -2.46
N ILE A 16 -5.05 -15.76 -2.73
CA ILE A 16 -3.81 -15.44 -2.00
C ILE A 16 -2.84 -14.84 -3.00
N GLY A 17 -2.62 -13.54 -2.90
CA GLY A 17 -1.70 -12.79 -3.74
C GLY A 17 -0.35 -12.55 -3.06
N ASN A 18 0.73 -12.66 -3.83
CA ASN A 18 2.08 -12.31 -3.39
C ASN A 18 2.78 -11.56 -4.51
N THR A 19 3.33 -10.40 -4.18
CA THR A 19 4.14 -9.60 -5.11
C THR A 19 5.43 -9.20 -4.44
N PHE A 20 6.55 -9.44 -5.09
CA PHE A 20 7.86 -8.97 -4.68
C PHE A 20 8.44 -8.04 -5.72
N SER A 21 8.89 -6.86 -5.32
CA SER A 21 9.54 -5.88 -6.20
C SER A 21 10.91 -5.48 -5.67
N TYR A 22 11.88 -5.38 -6.58
CA TYR A 22 13.25 -5.00 -6.29
C TYR A 22 13.82 -4.10 -7.37
N VAL A 23 14.40 -2.99 -6.95
CA VAL A 23 15.12 -2.06 -7.84
C VAL A 23 16.53 -1.90 -7.35
N ASN A 24 17.50 -2.07 -8.25
CA ASN A 24 18.90 -1.76 -8.02
C ASN A 24 19.40 -0.89 -9.17
N SER A 25 19.84 0.32 -8.84
CA SER A 25 20.28 1.31 -9.80
C SER A 25 21.69 1.77 -9.41
N VAL A 26 22.66 1.47 -10.26
CA VAL A 26 24.09 1.74 -9.99
C VAL A 26 24.65 2.59 -11.12
N GLN A 27 25.39 3.63 -10.75
CA GLN A 27 26.21 4.43 -11.67
C GLN A 27 27.62 3.83 -11.75
N LEU A 28 28.09 3.60 -12.96
CA LEU A 28 29.45 3.10 -13.18
C LEU A 28 30.46 4.22 -13.01
N HIS A 29 31.68 3.86 -12.56
CA HIS A 29 32.82 4.76 -12.41
C HIS A 29 32.57 5.96 -11.47
N GLN A 30 31.70 5.81 -10.49
CA GLN A 30 31.43 6.82 -9.47
C GLN A 30 32.02 6.44 -8.11
N PRO A 31 32.37 7.43 -7.26
CA PRO A 31 32.75 7.20 -5.88
C PRO A 31 31.66 6.43 -5.12
N SER A 32 32.02 5.77 -4.03
CA SER A 32 31.09 4.94 -3.23
C SER A 32 29.84 5.69 -2.75
N GLU A 33 29.97 6.99 -2.47
CA GLU A 33 28.89 7.86 -1.97
C GLU A 33 27.86 8.21 -3.05
N SER A 34 28.26 8.26 -4.32
CA SER A 34 27.41 8.55 -5.48
C SER A 34 27.16 7.34 -6.37
N LYS A 35 27.54 6.15 -5.90
CA LYS A 35 27.40 4.90 -6.66
C LYS A 35 25.94 4.54 -6.98
N TYR A 36 25.03 4.79 -6.06
CA TYR A 36 23.61 4.47 -6.25
C TYR A 36 22.84 5.68 -6.76
N LEU A 37 21.82 5.44 -7.59
CA LEU A 37 20.93 6.51 -8.01
C LEU A 37 20.06 6.98 -6.83
N PRO A 38 19.83 8.30 -6.71
CA PRO A 38 18.95 8.83 -5.68
C PRO A 38 17.52 8.34 -5.87
N PHE A 39 16.78 8.24 -4.77
CA PHE A 39 15.36 7.82 -4.71
C PHE A 39 15.12 6.41 -5.28
N THR A 40 16.07 5.51 -5.14
CA THR A 40 15.85 4.09 -5.44
C THR A 40 14.96 3.48 -4.37
N PRO A 41 13.77 2.95 -4.72
CA PRO A 41 12.84 2.41 -3.74
C PRO A 41 13.43 1.21 -2.98
N ALA A 42 13.00 1.03 -1.74
CA ALA A 42 13.33 -0.16 -0.96
C ALA A 42 12.71 -1.42 -1.60
N PRO A 43 13.37 -2.58 -1.48
CA PRO A 43 12.72 -3.83 -1.85
C PRO A 43 11.43 -3.99 -1.06
N ARG A 44 10.37 -4.47 -1.71
CA ARG A 44 9.03 -4.54 -1.13
C ARG A 44 8.40 -5.88 -1.41
N TRP A 45 7.79 -6.46 -0.39
CA TRP A 45 6.98 -7.67 -0.50
C TRP A 45 5.57 -7.37 0.02
N VAL A 46 4.59 -7.57 -0.84
CA VAL A 46 3.17 -7.48 -0.51
C VAL A 46 2.58 -8.88 -0.57
N SER A 47 1.91 -9.27 0.50
CA SER A 47 1.14 -10.52 0.56
C SER A 47 -0.27 -10.20 1.01
N ASP A 48 -1.28 -10.73 0.31
CA ASP A 48 -2.66 -10.54 0.68
C ASP A 48 -3.49 -11.80 0.57
N VAL A 49 -4.52 -11.85 1.39
CA VAL A 49 -5.55 -12.89 1.37
C VAL A 49 -6.89 -12.19 1.20
N ARG A 50 -7.61 -12.54 0.14
CA ARG A 50 -8.93 -12.03 -0.17
C ARG A 50 -9.94 -13.17 -0.19
N TYR A 51 -11.01 -12.99 0.56
CA TYR A 51 -12.14 -13.91 0.53
C TYR A 51 -13.39 -13.20 0.03
N GLU A 52 -14.08 -13.80 -0.95
CA GLU A 52 -15.34 -13.33 -1.49
C GLU A 52 -16.48 -14.19 -0.95
N PHE A 53 -17.44 -13.56 -0.29
CA PHE A 53 -18.58 -14.25 0.29
C PHE A 53 -19.62 -14.53 -0.80
N VAL A 54 -20.17 -15.73 -0.77
CA VAL A 54 -21.32 -16.08 -1.60
C VAL A 54 -22.55 -15.36 -1.06
N CYS A 55 -23.05 -14.40 -1.80
CA CYS A 55 -24.26 -13.65 -1.46
C CYS A 55 -25.43 -14.11 -2.34
N ASP A 56 -26.65 -13.97 -1.83
CA ASP A 56 -27.87 -14.29 -2.60
C ASP A 56 -28.14 -13.30 -3.75
N GLY A 57 -27.34 -12.25 -3.85
CA GLY A 57 -27.42 -11.22 -4.88
C GLY A 57 -28.64 -10.31 -4.81
N LYS A 58 -29.51 -10.47 -3.81
CA LYS A 58 -30.75 -9.68 -3.66
C LYS A 58 -30.47 -8.31 -3.08
N THR A 59 -29.79 -8.25 -1.94
CA THR A 59 -29.48 -7.03 -1.21
C THR A 59 -28.00 -6.72 -1.26
N PHE A 60 -27.14 -7.72 -1.04
CA PHE A 60 -25.69 -7.58 -1.10
C PHE A 60 -25.13 -8.44 -2.22
N ASP A 61 -24.10 -7.90 -2.90
CA ASP A 61 -23.39 -8.59 -3.96
C ASP A 61 -21.88 -8.25 -3.88
N HIS A 62 -21.03 -9.15 -4.39
CA HIS A 62 -19.57 -8.95 -4.37
C HIS A 62 -19.00 -8.57 -2.99
N LEU A 63 -19.59 -9.14 -1.89
CA LEU A 63 -19.05 -8.91 -0.57
C LEU A 63 -17.70 -9.59 -0.44
N PHE A 64 -16.68 -8.81 -0.07
CA PHE A 64 -15.34 -9.34 0.16
C PHE A 64 -14.68 -8.73 1.40
N VAL A 65 -13.73 -9.49 1.94
CA VAL A 65 -12.76 -9.03 2.93
C VAL A 65 -11.36 -9.37 2.42
N LYS A 66 -10.43 -8.42 2.53
CA LYS A 66 -9.02 -8.61 2.19
C LYS A 66 -8.13 -8.17 3.34
N LEU A 67 -7.21 -9.04 3.75
CA LEU A 67 -6.13 -8.73 4.67
C LEU A 67 -4.84 -8.65 3.87
N GLN A 68 -4.04 -7.60 4.11
CA GLN A 68 -2.79 -7.36 3.38
C GLN A 68 -1.65 -7.06 4.34
N MET A 69 -0.54 -7.71 4.12
CA MET A 69 0.76 -7.43 4.74
C MET A 69 1.66 -6.74 3.71
N ASP A 70 2.19 -5.58 4.05
CA ASP A 70 3.10 -4.79 3.21
C ASP A 70 4.45 -4.66 3.93
N CYS A 71 5.43 -5.46 3.49
CA CYS A 71 6.77 -5.49 4.03
C CYS A 71 7.72 -4.67 3.16
N ASN A 72 8.18 -3.55 3.68
CA ASN A 72 9.26 -2.77 3.08
C ASN A 72 10.58 -3.18 3.75
N LEU A 73 11.48 -3.74 2.98
CA LEU A 73 12.77 -4.19 3.47
C LEU A 73 13.70 -3.00 3.71
N ARG A 74 14.81 -3.24 4.39
CA ARG A 74 15.80 -2.20 4.65
C ARG A 74 16.41 -1.71 3.33
N GLN A 75 16.49 -0.38 3.16
CA GLN A 75 17.18 0.23 2.04
C GLN A 75 18.56 0.74 2.47
N ASN A 76 19.59 0.04 2.02
CA ASN A 76 21.00 0.40 2.26
C ASN A 76 21.72 0.92 0.99
N HIS A 77 21.08 0.78 -0.17
CA HIS A 77 21.59 1.23 -1.45
C HIS A 77 21.00 2.60 -1.76
N TYR A 78 21.58 3.65 -1.19
CA TYR A 78 21.10 5.01 -1.28
C TYR A 78 22.22 5.95 -1.76
N PHE A 79 21.85 7.10 -2.29
CA PHE A 79 22.77 8.14 -2.73
C PHE A 79 23.21 8.98 -1.53
N ALA A 80 24.43 8.74 -1.05
CA ALA A 80 24.94 9.38 0.17
C ALA A 80 25.65 10.71 -0.08
N ALA A 81 26.02 11.04 -1.32
CA ALA A 81 26.75 12.27 -1.63
C ALA A 81 25.99 13.51 -1.16
N ASN A 82 26.73 14.45 -0.55
CA ASN A 82 26.20 15.69 0.02
C ASN A 82 25.07 15.49 1.05
N ASP A 83 25.10 14.40 1.81
CA ASP A 83 24.09 14.04 2.80
C ASP A 83 22.64 14.00 2.24
N THR A 84 22.51 13.70 0.94
CA THR A 84 21.22 13.72 0.23
C THR A 84 20.29 12.66 0.74
N GLU A 85 20.80 11.45 1.01
CA GLU A 85 19.99 10.32 1.49
C GLU A 85 20.69 9.56 2.62
N THR A 86 19.88 8.86 3.40
CA THR A 86 20.33 7.95 4.47
C THR A 86 19.60 6.61 4.36
N ALA A 87 20.22 5.57 4.93
CA ALA A 87 19.56 4.26 5.05
C ALA A 87 18.17 4.38 5.68
N THR A 88 17.27 3.53 5.24
CA THR A 88 15.91 3.44 5.82
C THR A 88 15.71 2.06 6.41
N PRO A 89 15.34 1.95 7.69
CA PRO A 89 15.07 0.67 8.33
C PRO A 89 13.84 -0.01 7.71
N SER A 90 13.78 -1.33 7.81
CA SER A 90 12.61 -2.10 7.38
C SER A 90 11.39 -1.81 8.26
N TYR A 91 10.23 -1.91 7.67
CA TYR A 91 8.94 -1.85 8.37
C TYR A 91 7.90 -2.72 7.68
N THR A 92 6.92 -3.15 8.46
CA THR A 92 5.79 -3.94 7.96
C THR A 92 4.49 -3.26 8.39
N LEU A 93 3.56 -3.13 7.45
CA LEU A 93 2.22 -2.60 7.66
C LEU A 93 1.20 -3.72 7.49
N LEU A 94 0.19 -3.71 8.33
CA LEU A 94 -0.98 -4.58 8.21
C LEU A 94 -2.18 -3.72 7.83
N ASN A 95 -2.82 -4.08 6.73
CA ASN A 95 -3.96 -3.36 6.17
C ASN A 95 -5.15 -4.32 6.01
N MET A 96 -6.36 -3.81 6.13
CA MET A 96 -7.59 -4.56 5.92
C MET A 96 -8.54 -3.76 5.02
N TYR A 97 -9.18 -4.46 4.11
CA TYR A 97 -10.15 -3.89 3.19
C TYR A 97 -11.41 -4.76 3.17
N ALA A 98 -12.56 -4.12 3.07
CA ALA A 98 -13.83 -4.79 2.85
C ALA A 98 -14.66 -3.99 1.86
N GLY A 99 -15.49 -4.66 1.09
CA GLY A 99 -16.37 -3.97 0.15
C GLY A 99 -17.56 -4.82 -0.24
N THR A 100 -18.62 -4.14 -0.66
CA THR A 100 -19.84 -4.79 -1.15
C THR A 100 -20.62 -3.85 -2.06
N ASP A 101 -21.35 -4.42 -3.01
CA ASP A 101 -22.39 -3.73 -3.75
C ASP A 101 -23.73 -3.90 -3.03
N VAL A 102 -24.43 -2.80 -2.81
CA VAL A 102 -25.79 -2.79 -2.25
C VAL A 102 -26.77 -2.65 -3.41
N LYS A 103 -27.71 -3.59 -3.51
CA LYS A 103 -28.75 -3.62 -4.54
C LYS A 103 -30.12 -3.29 -3.95
N LEU A 104 -30.92 -2.60 -4.74
CA LEU A 104 -32.34 -2.36 -4.47
C LEU A 104 -33.14 -2.70 -5.73
N HIS A 105 -34.15 -3.60 -5.59
CA HIS A 105 -34.96 -4.10 -6.71
C HIS A 105 -34.09 -4.63 -7.88
N GLY A 106 -33.02 -5.36 -7.57
CA GLY A 106 -32.13 -5.96 -8.57
C GLY A 106 -31.17 -4.99 -9.26
N LYS A 107 -31.20 -3.68 -8.94
CA LYS A 107 -30.27 -2.68 -9.45
C LYS A 107 -29.25 -2.27 -8.37
N ARG A 108 -28.01 -2.07 -8.75
CA ARG A 108 -26.99 -1.56 -7.83
C ARG A 108 -27.32 -0.12 -7.45
N LEU A 109 -27.59 0.09 -6.15
CA LEU A 109 -27.85 1.40 -5.58
C LEU A 109 -26.57 2.13 -5.27
N LEU A 110 -25.61 1.45 -4.63
CA LEU A 110 -24.30 1.98 -4.28
C LEU A 110 -23.30 0.85 -4.07
N SER A 111 -22.00 1.18 -4.12
CA SER A 111 -20.92 0.33 -3.63
C SER A 111 -20.31 0.97 -2.38
N LEU A 112 -20.09 0.17 -1.35
CA LEU A 112 -19.47 0.57 -0.09
C LEU A 112 -18.11 -0.10 0.05
N TYR A 113 -17.08 0.70 0.37
CA TYR A 113 -15.74 0.20 0.66
C TYR A 113 -15.27 0.75 1.98
N LEU A 114 -14.69 -0.11 2.79
CA LEU A 114 -14.06 0.20 4.06
C LEU A 114 -12.58 -0.15 3.96
N SER A 115 -11.71 0.70 4.45
CA SER A 115 -10.30 0.37 4.60
C SER A 115 -9.77 0.76 5.98
N GLY A 116 -8.89 -0.08 6.49
CA GLY A 116 -8.06 0.18 7.66
C GLY A 116 -6.61 -0.03 7.27
N GLU A 117 -5.81 1.03 7.33
CA GLU A 117 -4.40 1.00 6.95
C GLU A 117 -3.52 1.17 8.19
N ASN A 118 -2.34 0.53 8.15
CA ASN A 118 -1.40 0.54 9.26
C ASN A 118 -2.09 0.18 10.59
N LEU A 119 -2.84 -0.91 10.62
CA LEU A 119 -3.64 -1.35 11.78
C LEU A 119 -2.80 -1.52 13.06
N THR A 120 -1.53 -1.87 12.91
CA THR A 120 -0.58 -2.01 14.02
C THR A 120 -0.06 -0.67 14.55
N ASN A 121 -0.48 0.46 13.93
CA ASN A 121 -0.02 1.82 14.27
C ASN A 121 1.51 1.95 14.28
N ARG A 122 2.17 1.33 13.29
CA ARG A 122 3.62 1.37 13.15
C ARG A 122 4.08 2.78 12.79
N ALA A 123 4.99 3.35 13.56
CA ALA A 123 5.68 4.57 13.18
C ALA A 123 6.77 4.23 12.15
N TYR A 124 6.71 4.81 10.96
CA TYR A 124 7.64 4.56 9.88
C TYR A 124 7.87 5.79 9.00
N GLN A 125 8.97 5.77 8.27
CA GLN A 125 9.27 6.75 7.22
C GLN A 125 9.58 5.99 5.94
N ASN A 126 8.87 6.29 4.86
CA ASN A 126 9.14 5.71 3.55
C ASN A 126 10.49 6.23 3.03
N HIS A 127 11.28 5.37 2.36
CA HIS A 127 12.58 5.76 1.82
C HIS A 127 12.48 6.92 0.82
N LEU A 128 11.43 6.97 0.02
CA LEU A 128 11.19 8.01 -0.97
C LEU A 128 10.64 9.31 -0.39
N SER A 129 10.34 9.35 0.92
CA SER A 129 9.84 10.56 1.58
C SER A 129 10.97 11.54 1.85
N ARG A 130 10.96 12.70 1.19
CA ARG A 130 11.92 13.79 1.49
C ARG A 130 11.68 14.40 2.86
N LEU A 131 10.48 14.28 3.41
CA LEU A 131 10.11 14.82 4.72
C LEU A 131 10.86 14.14 5.89
N LYS A 132 11.47 12.97 5.67
CA LYS A 132 12.29 12.30 6.69
C LYS A 132 13.58 13.05 7.01
N TYR A 133 14.02 13.97 6.15
CA TYR A 133 15.26 14.74 6.32
C TYR A 133 15.05 16.10 7.00
N LEU A 134 13.81 16.47 7.32
CA LEU A 134 13.53 17.68 8.06
C LEU A 134 14.14 17.64 9.47
N ASP A 135 14.22 18.80 10.08
CA ASP A 135 14.77 18.97 11.44
C ASP A 135 14.02 18.15 12.49
N VAL A 136 14.66 18.04 13.65
CA VAL A 136 14.08 17.33 14.78
C VAL A 136 12.84 18.08 15.28
N ASN A 137 11.72 17.39 15.38
CA ASN A 137 10.52 17.88 15.98
C ASN A 137 10.74 18.07 17.50
N GLN A 138 10.68 19.31 17.99
CA GLN A 138 11.00 19.65 19.37
C GLN A 138 10.04 19.02 20.39
N VAL A 139 8.82 18.65 19.97
CA VAL A 139 7.83 18.02 20.85
C VAL A 139 8.04 16.51 20.98
N THR A 140 8.34 15.85 19.86
CA THR A 140 8.46 14.38 19.83
C THR A 140 9.89 13.87 19.92
N GLY A 141 10.89 14.73 19.76
CA GLY A 141 12.30 14.38 19.68
C GLY A 141 12.68 13.55 18.43
N ARG A 142 11.77 13.38 17.47
CA ARG A 142 11.98 12.59 16.27
C ARG A 142 12.41 13.45 15.11
N ARG A 143 13.40 12.98 14.33
CA ARG A 143 13.84 13.66 13.12
C ARG A 143 12.86 13.40 11.98
N GLY A 144 12.52 14.46 11.27
CA GLY A 144 11.66 14.44 10.10
C GLY A 144 10.19 14.13 10.40
N VAL A 145 9.39 14.04 9.36
CA VAL A 145 7.97 13.71 9.43
C VAL A 145 7.77 12.22 9.17
N TYR A 146 7.03 11.58 10.04
CA TYR A 146 6.62 10.18 9.90
C TYR A 146 5.36 10.09 9.05
N ASN A 147 5.20 8.98 8.34
CA ASN A 147 3.98 8.67 7.62
C ASN A 147 2.81 8.50 8.59
N MET A 148 1.59 8.55 8.05
CA MET A 148 0.38 8.40 8.84
C MET A 148 0.41 7.11 9.68
N GLY A 149 -0.04 7.23 10.91
CA GLY A 149 -0.34 6.10 11.79
C GLY A 149 -1.54 5.31 11.27
N ARG A 150 -2.25 4.65 12.18
CA ARG A 150 -3.49 3.94 11.85
C ARG A 150 -4.50 4.88 11.22
N ASN A 151 -5.04 4.49 10.08
CA ASN A 151 -6.02 5.26 9.33
C ASN A 151 -7.21 4.37 8.95
N PHE A 152 -8.43 4.92 9.06
CA PHE A 152 -9.65 4.26 8.57
C PHE A 152 -10.34 5.16 7.56
N SER A 153 -10.80 4.57 6.48
CA SER A 153 -11.57 5.31 5.47
C SER A 153 -12.81 4.56 5.01
N ILE A 154 -13.80 5.33 4.60
CA ILE A 154 -15.04 4.84 4.01
C ILE A 154 -15.18 5.51 2.64
N LYS A 155 -15.44 4.70 1.61
CA LYS A 155 -15.74 5.19 0.26
C LYS A 155 -17.10 4.68 -0.17
N ILE A 156 -17.97 5.59 -0.58
CA ILE A 156 -19.29 5.28 -1.14
C ILE A 156 -19.27 5.69 -2.61
N VAL A 157 -19.66 4.78 -3.49
CA VAL A 157 -19.79 5.03 -4.93
C VAL A 157 -21.25 4.83 -5.32
N VAL A 158 -21.90 5.90 -5.80
CA VAL A 158 -23.29 5.87 -6.29
C VAL A 158 -23.25 5.97 -7.81
N PRO A 159 -23.72 4.95 -8.57
CA PRO A 159 -23.85 5.05 -10.02
C PRO A 159 -24.99 6.01 -10.35
N ILE A 160 -24.74 6.95 -11.26
CA ILE A 160 -25.76 7.91 -11.73
C ILE A 160 -25.94 7.70 -13.23
N ASP A 161 -27.11 7.19 -13.65
CA ASP A 161 -27.47 7.05 -15.06
C ASP A 161 -28.18 8.32 -15.52
N LEU A 162 -27.47 9.21 -16.19
CA LEU A 162 -28.07 10.39 -16.83
C LEU A 162 -28.57 9.98 -18.22
N LYS A 163 -29.90 9.83 -18.39
CA LYS A 163 -30.52 9.80 -19.71
C LYS A 163 -30.69 11.23 -20.19
N LEU A 164 -29.80 11.68 -21.08
CA LEU A 164 -30.02 12.94 -21.80
C LEU A 164 -31.15 12.73 -22.82
N PRO A 165 -32.23 13.52 -22.81
CA PRO A 165 -33.20 13.48 -23.88
C PRO A 165 -32.53 14.08 -25.12
N PHE A 166 -32.38 13.27 -26.16
CA PHE A 166 -32.09 13.75 -27.51
C PHE A 166 -33.39 14.08 -28.23
#